data_88e557463926836dc147edb7b4390d5c
#
_entry.id   88e557463926836dc147edb7b4390d5c
#
_cell.length_a   1.000
_cell.length_b   1.000
_cell.length_c   1.000
_cell.angle_alpha   90.00
_cell.angle_beta   90.00
_cell.angle_gamma   90.00
#
_symmetry.space_group_name_H-M   'P 1'
#
loop_
_entity.id
_entity.type
_entity.pdbx_description
1 polymer ?
#
loop_
_entity_poly.entity_id
_entity_poly.type
_entity_poly.pdbx_seq_one_letter_code
_entity_poly.pdbx_strand_id
1 'polypeptide(L)'
;MYKRQDIDGTLLNSELKIPEGVKRELKRLKEAGHYLFVASGRPLAFISNQIIDAGFNGFVLCNGAHVELNHETIYENRIPYEKVNDLMNLLESVDCEYDFETATDCYIDSAYHDFIEFFKVCDIRHEKLITDYDKEEVMHRTLKIEISAKKDHDKIIDYIADKFYFDHHGTANSFEICALDTSKAQGVQKVLEHLHIDKEHSYAFGDGLNDLEMIHYVGHGIAMGNAVDELKKIADEVIGHVDEQGLEEYLKTIEE
;
A
#
# COMPACT_ATOMS: atom_id res chain seq x y z
N MET A 1 15.25 3.62 -10.22
CA MET A 1 13.93 3.83 -10.84
C MET A 1 12.95 3.02 -10.00
N TYR A 2 12.28 3.67 -9.06
CA TYR A 2 11.39 3.01 -8.11
C TYR A 2 10.07 2.68 -8.80
N LYS A 3 9.73 1.40 -8.89
CA LYS A 3 8.40 0.96 -9.29
C LYS A 3 7.62 0.67 -8.00
N ARG A 4 6.73 1.57 -7.60
CA ARG A 4 5.70 1.29 -6.60
C ARG A 4 4.51 0.68 -7.30
N GLN A 5 3.99 -0.40 -6.73
CA GLN A 5 3.05 -1.31 -7.38
C GLN A 5 1.68 -1.13 -6.74
N ASP A 6 0.61 -1.34 -7.50
CA ASP A 6 -0.82 -1.35 -7.20
C ASP A 6 -1.58 -0.01 -7.29
N ILE A 7 -1.06 1.08 -6.85
CA ILE A 7 -1.47 2.41 -7.33
C ILE A 7 -0.74 2.68 -8.65
N ASP A 8 0.60 2.53 -8.61
CA ASP A 8 1.47 2.76 -9.75
C ASP A 8 1.54 1.51 -10.64
N GLY A 9 0.93 1.51 -11.80
CA GLY A 9 0.89 0.36 -12.72
C GLY A 9 -0.46 -0.35 -12.76
N THR A 10 -1.39 0.04 -11.89
CA THR A 10 -2.78 -0.43 -11.92
C THR A 10 -3.75 0.74 -12.06
N LEU A 11 -3.83 1.63 -11.09
CA LEU A 11 -4.71 2.81 -11.13
C LEU A 11 -4.06 4.00 -11.84
N LEU A 12 -2.77 4.23 -11.60
CA LEU A 12 -1.99 5.29 -12.22
C LEU A 12 -1.21 4.76 -13.43
N ASN A 13 -1.30 5.48 -14.54
CA ASN A 13 -0.52 5.22 -15.75
C ASN A 13 0.96 5.64 -15.58
N SER A 14 1.77 5.47 -16.61
CA SER A 14 3.20 5.85 -16.61
C SER A 14 3.45 7.35 -16.40
N GLU A 15 2.44 8.20 -16.59
CA GLU A 15 2.48 9.64 -16.29
C GLU A 15 2.07 9.97 -14.84
N LEU A 16 1.85 8.97 -13.99
CA LEU A 16 1.35 9.09 -12.61
C LEU A 16 -0.03 9.75 -12.52
N LYS A 17 -0.91 9.48 -13.50
CA LYS A 17 -2.27 10.03 -13.56
C LYS A 17 -3.29 8.91 -13.62
N ILE A 18 -4.46 9.14 -12.99
CA ILE A 18 -5.64 8.31 -13.22
C ILE A 18 -6.22 8.69 -14.61
N PRO A 19 -6.29 7.75 -15.58
CA PRO A 19 -6.88 8.05 -16.89
C PRO A 19 -8.33 8.53 -16.77
N GLU A 20 -8.72 9.50 -17.59
CA GLU A 20 -10.08 10.08 -17.55
C GLU A 20 -11.18 9.03 -17.81
N GLY A 21 -10.88 8.02 -18.63
CA GLY A 21 -11.78 6.90 -18.86
C GLY A 21 -12.01 6.08 -17.60
N VAL A 22 -10.95 5.79 -16.85
CA VAL A 22 -11.02 5.09 -15.56
C VAL A 22 -11.85 5.90 -14.56
N LYS A 23 -11.62 7.22 -14.44
CA LYS A 23 -12.43 8.08 -13.55
C LYS A 23 -13.92 8.02 -13.87
N ARG A 24 -14.29 8.02 -15.17
CA ARG A 24 -15.70 7.92 -15.59
C ARG A 24 -16.31 6.59 -15.15
N GLU A 25 -15.59 5.48 -15.36
CA GLU A 25 -16.10 4.16 -15.01
C GLU A 25 -16.18 3.96 -13.48
N LEU A 26 -15.19 4.43 -12.70
CA LEU A 26 -15.27 4.42 -11.25
C LEU A 26 -16.50 5.20 -10.75
N LYS A 27 -16.77 6.37 -11.34
CA LYS A 27 -17.98 7.15 -11.01
C LYS A 27 -19.26 6.37 -11.34
N ARG A 28 -19.34 5.75 -12.53
CA ARG A 28 -20.49 4.93 -12.96
C ARG A 28 -20.74 3.78 -11.97
N LEU A 29 -19.72 3.03 -11.64
CA LEU A 29 -19.82 1.91 -10.70
C LEU A 29 -20.26 2.38 -9.30
N LYS A 30 -19.72 3.49 -8.81
CA LYS A 30 -20.15 4.06 -7.54
C LYS A 30 -21.62 4.48 -7.55
N GLU A 31 -22.10 5.12 -8.63
CA GLU A 31 -23.50 5.50 -8.82
C GLU A 31 -24.43 4.27 -8.92
N ALA A 32 -23.92 3.15 -9.44
CA ALA A 32 -24.61 1.86 -9.44
C ALA A 32 -24.62 1.14 -8.08
N GLY A 33 -23.95 1.68 -7.07
CA GLY A 33 -23.94 1.14 -5.70
C GLY A 33 -22.76 0.25 -5.37
N HIS A 34 -21.74 0.17 -6.22
CA HIS A 34 -20.50 -0.55 -5.90
C HIS A 34 -19.67 0.23 -4.89
N TYR A 35 -19.01 -0.51 -4.00
CA TYR A 35 -17.98 0.03 -3.11
C TYR A 35 -16.62 -0.02 -3.80
N LEU A 36 -15.93 1.11 -3.83
CA LEU A 36 -14.64 1.27 -4.49
C LEU A 36 -13.55 1.54 -3.45
N PHE A 37 -12.49 0.76 -3.49
CA PHE A 37 -11.35 0.87 -2.58
C PHE A 37 -10.02 0.96 -3.35
N VAL A 38 -9.07 1.65 -2.74
CA VAL A 38 -7.65 1.56 -3.11
C VAL A 38 -6.96 0.63 -2.13
N ALA A 39 -6.18 -0.35 -2.63
CA ALA A 39 -5.39 -1.26 -1.81
C ALA A 39 -3.89 -1.04 -2.09
N SER A 40 -3.11 -0.58 -1.11
CA SER A 40 -1.73 -0.14 -1.32
C SER A 40 -0.79 -0.44 -0.15
N GLY A 41 0.50 -0.60 -0.46
CA GLY A 41 1.57 -0.57 0.55
C GLY A 41 1.81 0.82 1.14
N ARG A 42 1.33 1.88 0.48
CA ARG A 42 1.49 3.26 0.94
C ARG A 42 0.67 3.53 2.20
N PRO A 43 1.18 4.34 3.16
CA PRO A 43 0.36 4.93 4.22
C PRO A 43 -0.55 6.04 3.65
N LEU A 44 -1.54 6.47 4.41
CA LEU A 44 -2.43 7.56 3.99
C LEU A 44 -1.67 8.87 3.70
N ALA A 45 -0.55 9.13 4.38
CA ALA A 45 0.32 10.27 4.13
C ALA A 45 0.86 10.30 2.70
N PHE A 46 1.04 9.13 2.06
CA PHE A 46 1.61 9.00 0.71
C PHE A 46 0.56 8.77 -0.38
N ILE A 47 -0.72 8.88 -0.06
CA ILE A 47 -1.80 8.88 -1.05
C ILE A 47 -1.98 10.30 -1.57
N SER A 48 -1.76 10.50 -2.87
CA SER A 48 -1.84 11.83 -3.50
C SER A 48 -3.29 12.36 -3.53
N ASN A 49 -3.42 13.70 -3.58
CA ASN A 49 -4.73 14.34 -3.61
C ASN A 49 -5.59 13.88 -4.79
N GLN A 50 -5.01 13.58 -5.96
CA GLN A 50 -5.78 13.10 -7.11
C GLN A 50 -6.48 11.75 -6.81
N ILE A 51 -5.90 10.89 -5.96
CA ILE A 51 -6.50 9.61 -5.56
C ILE A 51 -7.57 9.87 -4.49
N ILE A 52 -7.29 10.72 -3.51
CA ILE A 52 -8.27 11.12 -2.48
C ILE A 52 -9.53 11.70 -3.16
N ASP A 53 -9.35 12.59 -4.14
CA ASP A 53 -10.44 13.28 -4.83
C ASP A 53 -11.15 12.41 -5.89
N ALA A 54 -10.61 11.24 -6.24
CA ALA A 54 -11.22 10.33 -7.22
C ALA A 54 -12.54 9.68 -6.74
N GLY A 55 -12.86 9.82 -5.45
CA GLY A 55 -14.17 9.47 -4.91
C GLY A 55 -14.28 8.01 -4.47
N PHE A 56 -13.22 7.35 -4.09
CA PHE A 56 -13.24 6.03 -3.46
C PHE A 56 -14.05 6.05 -2.15
N ASN A 57 -14.61 4.92 -1.77
CA ASN A 57 -15.33 4.75 -0.50
C ASN A 57 -14.34 4.54 0.66
N GLY A 58 -13.15 4.04 0.38
CA GLY A 58 -12.15 3.78 1.41
C GLY A 58 -10.83 3.30 0.87
N PHE A 59 -9.97 2.93 1.80
CA PHE A 59 -8.58 2.59 1.54
C PHE A 59 -8.16 1.38 2.38
N VAL A 60 -7.40 0.49 1.77
CA VAL A 60 -6.64 -0.60 2.41
C VAL A 60 -5.16 -0.25 2.26
N LEU A 61 -4.52 0.22 3.32
CA LEU A 61 -3.20 0.85 3.30
C LEU A 61 -2.17 0.11 4.15
N CYS A 62 -0.90 0.47 4.03
CA CYS A 62 0.21 -0.17 4.73
C CYS A 62 0.17 -1.70 4.53
N ASN A 63 0.04 -2.16 3.26
CA ASN A 63 -0.13 -3.58 2.92
C ASN A 63 -1.30 -4.29 3.64
N GLY A 64 -2.34 -3.56 4.04
CA GLY A 64 -3.49 -4.10 4.74
C GLY A 64 -3.49 -3.89 6.25
N ALA A 65 -2.45 -3.26 6.81
CA ALA A 65 -2.41 -2.93 8.24
C ALA A 65 -3.39 -1.84 8.64
N HIS A 66 -3.88 -1.02 7.70
CA HIS A 66 -4.87 0.01 7.92
C HIS A 66 -6.02 -0.10 6.92
N VAL A 67 -7.25 -0.10 7.42
CA VAL A 67 -8.44 -0.05 6.57
C VAL A 67 -9.34 1.10 7.01
N GLU A 68 -9.63 1.98 6.04
CA GLU A 68 -10.53 3.12 6.20
C GLU A 68 -11.76 2.96 5.30
N LEU A 69 -12.95 3.26 5.82
CA LEU A 69 -14.20 3.35 5.08
C LEU A 69 -14.90 4.66 5.43
N ASN A 70 -15.19 5.49 4.40
CA ASN A 70 -15.85 6.78 4.55
C ASN A 70 -15.20 7.68 5.62
N HIS A 71 -13.85 7.73 5.66
CA HIS A 71 -13.02 8.46 6.61
C HIS A 71 -13.06 7.94 8.06
N GLU A 72 -13.58 6.74 8.28
CA GLU A 72 -13.54 6.06 9.57
C GLU A 72 -12.61 4.84 9.49
N THR A 73 -11.68 4.73 10.43
CA THR A 73 -10.84 3.54 10.55
C THR A 73 -11.70 2.37 11.03
N ILE A 74 -11.77 1.31 10.23
CA ILE A 74 -12.50 0.09 10.58
C ILE A 74 -11.59 -1.06 11.00
N TYR A 75 -10.30 -0.97 10.70
CA TYR A 75 -9.29 -1.95 11.10
C TYR A 75 -7.90 -1.35 11.16
N GLU A 76 -7.12 -1.74 12.18
CA GLU A 76 -5.68 -1.50 12.30
C GLU A 76 -4.97 -2.75 12.81
N ASN A 77 -3.83 -3.09 12.19
CA ASN A 77 -2.89 -4.10 12.65
C ASN A 77 -1.55 -3.44 12.98
N ARG A 78 -1.43 -2.91 14.20
CA ARG A 78 -0.23 -2.21 14.65
C ARG A 78 0.90 -3.20 14.94
N ILE A 79 2.12 -2.80 14.64
CA ILE A 79 3.29 -3.53 15.10
C ILE A 79 3.32 -3.42 16.63
N PRO A 80 3.42 -4.53 17.39
CA PRO A 80 3.52 -4.46 18.85
C PRO A 80 4.69 -3.57 19.31
N TYR A 81 4.43 -2.70 20.28
CA TYR A 81 5.42 -1.73 20.79
C TYR A 81 6.77 -2.37 21.11
N GLU A 82 6.77 -3.52 21.81
CA GLU A 82 7.99 -4.22 22.20
C GLU A 82 8.81 -4.63 20.97
N LYS A 83 8.15 -5.06 19.89
CA LYS A 83 8.84 -5.40 18.64
C LYS A 83 9.44 -4.17 17.95
N VAL A 84 8.71 -3.03 17.95
CA VAL A 84 9.24 -1.77 17.43
C VAL A 84 10.44 -1.33 18.25
N ASN A 85 10.35 -1.35 19.58
CA ASN A 85 11.42 -0.96 20.49
C ASN A 85 12.69 -1.82 20.33
N ASP A 86 12.52 -3.13 20.22
CA ASP A 86 13.65 -4.04 19.99
C ASP A 86 14.30 -3.82 18.62
N LEU A 87 13.50 -3.53 17.59
CA LEU A 87 14.02 -3.16 16.28
C LEU A 87 14.80 -1.84 16.33
N MET A 88 14.29 -0.82 17.04
CA MET A 88 15.00 0.45 17.18
C MET A 88 16.37 0.28 17.84
N ASN A 89 16.48 -0.57 18.87
CA ASN A 89 17.78 -0.91 19.48
C ASN A 89 18.77 -1.52 18.46
N LEU A 90 18.29 -2.30 17.50
CA LEU A 90 19.12 -2.81 16.41
C LEU A 90 19.53 -1.69 15.46
N LEU A 91 18.56 -0.88 14.99
CA LEU A 91 18.79 0.17 13.99
C LEU A 91 19.73 1.27 14.46
N GLU A 92 19.76 1.57 15.77
CA GLU A 92 20.75 2.48 16.37
C GLU A 92 22.21 2.01 16.18
N SER A 93 22.42 0.72 15.93
CA SER A 93 23.75 0.13 15.70
C SER A 93 24.12 0.02 14.22
N VAL A 94 23.25 0.44 13.31
CA VAL A 94 23.37 0.31 11.85
C VAL A 94 23.31 1.68 11.18
N ASP A 95 24.09 1.90 10.12
CA ASP A 95 24.02 3.11 9.30
C ASP A 95 22.79 3.03 8.37
N CYS A 96 21.65 3.48 8.87
CA CYS A 96 20.37 3.45 8.15
C CYS A 96 19.52 4.69 8.47
N GLU A 97 18.59 4.98 7.56
CA GLU A 97 17.47 5.90 7.78
C GLU A 97 16.17 5.10 7.85
N TYR A 98 15.19 5.54 8.62
CA TYR A 98 13.89 4.91 8.73
C TYR A 98 12.80 5.92 9.03
N ASP A 99 11.54 5.57 8.76
CA ASP A 99 10.37 6.33 9.17
C ASP A 99 9.39 5.46 9.98
N PHE A 100 8.40 6.11 10.58
CA PHE A 100 7.26 5.44 11.18
C PHE A 100 6.00 5.88 10.44
N GLU A 101 5.29 4.92 9.89
CA GLU A 101 4.02 5.17 9.20
C GLU A 101 2.85 4.76 10.10
N THR A 102 1.94 5.70 10.32
CA THR A 102 0.71 5.49 11.11
C THR A 102 -0.53 5.60 10.21
N ALA A 103 -1.71 5.50 10.79
CA ALA A 103 -2.97 5.65 10.06
C ALA A 103 -3.11 7.00 9.32
N THR A 104 -2.48 8.05 9.82
CA THR A 104 -2.70 9.42 9.32
C THR A 104 -1.44 10.13 8.83
N ASP A 105 -0.30 9.86 9.43
CA ASP A 105 0.93 10.63 9.25
C ASP A 105 2.16 9.71 9.14
N CYS A 106 3.21 10.23 8.53
CA CYS A 106 4.53 9.64 8.48
C CYS A 106 5.50 10.47 9.34
N TYR A 107 6.28 9.82 10.17
CA TYR A 107 7.19 10.45 11.14
C TYR A 107 8.63 10.08 10.79
N ILE A 108 9.46 11.09 10.59
CA ILE A 108 10.83 10.92 10.14
C ILE A 108 11.78 11.84 10.91
N ASP A 109 12.98 11.37 11.23
CA ASP A 109 13.99 12.23 11.83
C ASP A 109 14.46 13.32 10.84
N SER A 110 14.51 14.56 11.28
CA SER A 110 14.98 15.69 10.49
C SER A 110 16.44 15.59 10.03
N ALA A 111 17.23 14.69 10.63
CA ALA A 111 18.59 14.38 10.24
C ALA A 111 18.68 13.37 9.08
N TYR A 112 17.59 12.74 8.68
CA TYR A 112 17.54 11.74 7.62
C TYR A 112 17.43 12.41 6.24
N HIS A 113 18.58 12.74 5.67
CA HIS A 113 18.64 13.52 4.45
C HIS A 113 18.19 12.77 3.22
N ASP A 114 18.51 11.48 3.10
CA ASP A 114 18.22 10.69 1.91
C ASP A 114 16.70 10.48 1.77
N PHE A 115 15.99 10.17 2.86
CA PHE A 115 14.53 10.05 2.88
C PHE A 115 13.84 11.40 2.63
N ILE A 116 14.32 12.48 3.27
CA ILE A 116 13.72 13.81 3.10
C ILE A 116 13.87 14.28 1.65
N GLU A 117 15.05 14.11 1.03
CA GLU A 117 15.25 14.46 -0.38
C GLU A 117 14.40 13.59 -1.32
N PHE A 118 14.27 12.28 -1.01
CA PHE A 118 13.39 11.39 -1.76
C PHE A 118 11.93 11.84 -1.67
N PHE A 119 11.43 12.14 -0.47
CA PHE A 119 10.04 12.56 -0.30
C PHE A 119 9.72 13.90 -0.97
N LYS A 120 10.69 14.81 -1.11
CA LYS A 120 10.49 16.09 -1.82
C LYS A 120 10.10 15.94 -3.29
N VAL A 121 10.51 14.85 -3.93
CA VAL A 121 10.22 14.58 -5.36
C VAL A 121 9.05 13.63 -5.57
N CYS A 122 8.50 13.07 -4.49
CA CYS A 122 7.34 12.19 -4.56
C CYS A 122 6.03 12.99 -4.57
N ASP A 123 5.03 12.49 -5.30
CA ASP A 123 3.66 13.01 -5.26
C ASP A 123 2.95 12.50 -3.98
N ILE A 124 3.28 13.13 -2.85
CA ILE A 124 2.78 12.80 -1.52
C ILE A 124 2.25 14.06 -0.82
N ARG A 125 1.55 13.86 0.28
CA ARG A 125 1.06 14.97 1.10
C ARG A 125 2.12 15.42 2.09
N HIS A 126 2.96 16.39 1.70
CA HIS A 126 4.10 16.86 2.48
C HIS A 126 3.72 17.40 3.87
N GLU A 127 2.49 17.90 4.05
CA GLU A 127 1.96 18.33 5.36
C GLU A 127 1.73 17.18 6.33
N LYS A 128 1.84 15.95 5.84
CA LYS A 128 1.73 14.71 6.62
C LYS A 128 3.08 14.11 7.01
N LEU A 129 4.17 14.73 6.61
CA LEU A 129 5.53 14.39 7.05
C LEU A 129 5.86 15.18 8.31
N ILE A 130 5.97 14.49 9.43
CA ILE A 130 6.19 15.10 10.76
C ILE A 130 7.62 14.83 11.20
N THR A 131 8.36 15.89 11.52
CA THR A 131 9.76 15.79 11.95
C THR A 131 10.00 16.18 13.42
N ASP A 132 9.00 16.76 14.07
CA ASP A 132 9.02 17.10 15.50
C ASP A 132 7.93 16.27 16.20
N TYR A 133 8.33 15.17 16.86
CA TYR A 133 7.41 14.20 17.45
C TYR A 133 8.01 13.48 18.66
N ASP A 134 7.14 12.98 19.52
CA ASP A 134 7.50 12.05 20.58
C ASP A 134 7.64 10.64 20.00
N LYS A 135 8.89 10.13 19.95
CA LYS A 135 9.21 8.84 19.35
C LYS A 135 8.47 7.69 20.05
N GLU A 136 8.40 7.73 21.38
CA GLU A 136 7.74 6.67 22.16
C GLU A 136 6.24 6.63 21.88
N GLU A 137 5.57 7.79 21.82
CA GLU A 137 4.16 7.87 21.47
C GLU A 137 3.90 7.32 20.06
N VAL A 138 4.74 7.68 19.07
CA VAL A 138 4.61 7.22 17.69
C VAL A 138 4.79 5.70 17.59
N MET A 139 5.77 5.13 18.28
CA MET A 139 6.02 3.68 18.28
C MET A 139 4.79 2.86 18.72
N HIS A 140 3.94 3.38 19.61
CA HIS A 140 2.68 2.75 20.01
C HIS A 140 1.59 2.75 18.91
N ARG A 141 1.73 3.57 17.88
CA ARG A 141 0.76 3.74 16.79
C ARG A 141 1.28 3.26 15.44
N THR A 142 2.48 2.72 15.39
CA THR A 142 3.17 2.33 14.16
C THR A 142 2.48 1.14 13.49
N LEU A 143 2.16 1.31 12.21
CA LEU A 143 1.59 0.29 11.33
C LEU A 143 2.63 -0.29 10.40
N LYS A 144 3.51 0.57 9.90
CA LYS A 144 4.59 0.21 8.97
C LYS A 144 5.84 1.03 9.29
N ILE A 145 7.01 0.48 9.00
CA ILE A 145 8.31 1.16 9.05
C ILE A 145 8.99 0.92 7.71
N GLU A 146 9.43 1.99 7.05
CA GLU A 146 10.32 1.89 5.88
C GLU A 146 11.76 2.11 6.37
N ILE A 147 12.70 1.27 5.91
CA ILE A 147 14.10 1.30 6.30
C ILE A 147 14.97 1.39 5.04
N SER A 148 15.92 2.30 5.01
CA SER A 148 16.97 2.40 4.01
C SER A 148 18.32 2.22 4.67
N ALA A 149 18.92 1.05 4.50
CA ALA A 149 20.20 0.69 5.12
C ALA A 149 21.36 0.94 4.14
N LYS A 150 22.34 1.77 4.54
CA LYS A 150 23.55 2.03 3.75
C LYS A 150 24.56 0.89 3.87
N LYS A 151 24.52 0.17 4.99
CA LYS A 151 25.39 -0.97 5.32
C LYS A 151 24.65 -1.95 6.22
N ASP A 152 25.22 -3.16 6.33
CA ASP A 152 24.75 -4.18 7.27
C ASP A 152 23.25 -4.58 7.08
N HIS A 153 22.71 -4.43 5.87
CA HIS A 153 21.32 -4.78 5.56
C HIS A 153 21.01 -6.25 5.87
N ASP A 154 21.95 -7.19 5.66
CA ASP A 154 21.78 -8.60 5.98
C ASP A 154 21.47 -8.80 7.48
N LYS A 155 22.11 -8.00 8.36
CA LYS A 155 21.87 -8.05 9.80
C LYS A 155 20.44 -7.64 10.16
N ILE A 156 19.88 -6.67 9.43
CA ILE A 156 18.48 -6.25 9.63
C ILE A 156 17.55 -7.35 9.11
N ILE A 157 17.80 -7.88 7.91
CA ILE A 157 17.00 -8.95 7.30
C ILE A 157 16.99 -10.19 8.20
N ASP A 158 18.13 -10.63 8.69
CA ASP A 158 18.24 -11.78 9.62
C ASP A 158 17.42 -11.56 10.90
N TYR A 159 17.29 -10.30 11.36
CA TYR A 159 16.51 -9.98 12.54
C TYR A 159 15.00 -9.94 12.27
N ILE A 160 14.56 -9.40 11.11
CA ILE A 160 13.14 -9.17 10.83
C ILE A 160 12.44 -10.38 10.21
N ALA A 161 13.18 -11.31 9.58
CA ALA A 161 12.65 -12.36 8.70
C ALA A 161 11.57 -13.27 9.35
N ASP A 162 11.64 -13.52 10.64
CA ASP A 162 10.69 -14.37 11.39
C ASP A 162 9.79 -13.58 12.35
N LYS A 163 9.94 -12.26 12.42
CA LYS A 163 9.25 -11.40 13.38
C LYS A 163 8.25 -10.43 12.77
N PHE A 164 8.46 -10.09 11.48
CA PHE A 164 7.68 -9.11 10.75
C PHE A 164 7.32 -9.65 9.37
N TYR A 165 6.23 -9.16 8.81
CA TYR A 165 6.09 -9.13 7.36
C TYR A 165 7.07 -8.11 6.83
N PHE A 166 7.82 -8.44 5.78
CA PHE A 166 8.67 -7.46 5.10
C PHE A 166 8.68 -7.68 3.59
N ASP A 167 8.90 -6.61 2.85
CA ASP A 167 9.08 -6.61 1.41
C ASP A 167 10.21 -5.66 1.03
N HIS A 168 10.84 -5.92 -0.11
CA HIS A 168 11.93 -5.10 -0.63
C HIS A 168 11.38 -3.99 -1.54
N HIS A 169 11.81 -2.75 -1.29
CA HIS A 169 11.49 -1.62 -2.14
C HIS A 169 12.61 -1.32 -3.12
N GLY A 170 12.43 -1.69 -4.39
CA GLY A 170 13.18 -1.18 -5.55
C GLY A 170 14.72 -1.31 -5.53
N THR A 171 15.35 -1.32 -4.37
CA THR A 171 16.79 -1.54 -4.16
C THR A 171 17.00 -2.61 -3.10
N ALA A 172 18.14 -3.33 -3.17
CA ALA A 172 18.49 -4.33 -2.16
C ALA A 172 18.66 -3.77 -0.73
N ASN A 173 18.71 -2.45 -0.59
CA ASN A 173 19.01 -1.76 0.66
C ASN A 173 17.77 -1.13 1.31
N SER A 174 16.62 -1.16 0.65
CA SER A 174 15.38 -0.53 1.11
C SER A 174 14.29 -1.56 1.27
N PHE A 175 13.65 -1.60 2.43
CA PHE A 175 12.58 -2.53 2.76
C PHE A 175 11.57 -1.91 3.70
N GLU A 176 10.34 -2.37 3.57
CA GLU A 176 9.24 -2.02 4.46
C GLU A 176 8.89 -3.20 5.35
N ILE A 177 8.46 -2.91 6.56
CA ILE A 177 8.04 -3.92 7.52
C ILE A 177 6.70 -3.55 8.15
N CYS A 178 5.87 -4.58 8.36
CA CYS A 178 4.58 -4.51 9.05
C CYS A 178 4.50 -5.60 10.13
N ALA A 179 3.39 -5.68 10.85
CA ALA A 179 3.12 -6.83 11.71
C ALA A 179 3.11 -8.13 10.88
N LEU A 180 3.56 -9.24 11.47
CA LEU A 180 3.87 -10.50 10.76
C LEU A 180 2.70 -11.06 9.93
N ASP A 181 1.47 -10.85 10.37
CA ASP A 181 0.24 -11.36 9.76
C ASP A 181 -0.44 -10.31 8.83
N THR A 182 0.30 -9.30 8.39
CA THR A 182 -0.23 -8.25 7.51
C THR A 182 -0.20 -8.68 6.06
N SER A 183 -1.33 -8.56 5.35
CA SER A 183 -1.40 -8.64 3.89
C SER A 183 -2.57 -7.82 3.33
N LYS A 184 -2.51 -7.43 2.04
CA LYS A 184 -3.63 -6.74 1.37
C LYS A 184 -4.88 -7.61 1.37
N ALA A 185 -4.75 -8.93 1.25
CA ALA A 185 -5.86 -9.87 1.35
C ALA A 185 -6.59 -9.77 2.68
N GLN A 186 -5.84 -9.68 3.80
CA GLN A 186 -6.43 -9.49 5.12
C GLN A 186 -7.20 -8.17 5.21
N GLY A 187 -6.63 -7.07 4.69
CA GLY A 187 -7.32 -5.78 4.67
C GLY A 187 -8.62 -5.84 3.85
N VAL A 188 -8.60 -6.47 2.66
CA VAL A 188 -9.79 -6.70 1.83
C VAL A 188 -10.81 -7.56 2.57
N GLN A 189 -10.38 -8.61 3.24
CA GLN A 189 -11.26 -9.44 4.08
C GLN A 189 -11.98 -8.60 5.13
N LYS A 190 -11.29 -7.66 5.82
CA LYS A 190 -11.90 -6.78 6.81
C LYS A 190 -12.95 -5.86 6.20
N VAL A 191 -12.72 -5.35 4.98
CA VAL A 191 -13.73 -4.58 4.23
C VAL A 191 -14.97 -5.43 3.98
N LEU A 192 -14.81 -6.63 3.41
CA LEU A 192 -15.92 -7.52 3.05
C LEU A 192 -16.72 -7.96 4.27
N GLU A 193 -16.03 -8.31 5.37
CA GLU A 193 -16.66 -8.64 6.67
C GLU A 193 -17.49 -7.47 7.20
N HIS A 194 -16.93 -6.25 7.17
CA HIS A 194 -17.61 -5.05 7.67
C HIS A 194 -18.85 -4.68 6.84
N LEU A 195 -18.77 -4.82 5.52
CA LEU A 195 -19.87 -4.53 4.59
C LEU A 195 -20.85 -5.69 4.42
N HIS A 196 -20.58 -6.86 5.02
CA HIS A 196 -21.37 -8.10 4.86
C HIS A 196 -21.50 -8.51 3.37
N ILE A 197 -20.41 -8.41 2.62
CA ILE A 197 -20.33 -8.78 1.21
C ILE A 197 -19.60 -10.13 1.09
N ASP A 198 -20.20 -11.08 0.40
CA ASP A 198 -19.55 -12.35 0.09
C ASP A 198 -18.39 -12.11 -0.90
N LYS A 199 -17.26 -12.79 -0.69
CA LYS A 199 -16.05 -12.56 -1.49
C LYS A 199 -16.24 -12.83 -2.99
N GLU A 200 -17.18 -13.71 -3.36
CA GLU A 200 -17.57 -14.02 -4.74
C GLU A 200 -18.08 -12.79 -5.51
N HIS A 201 -18.49 -11.72 -4.80
CA HIS A 201 -18.93 -10.45 -5.37
C HIS A 201 -17.84 -9.37 -5.32
N SER A 202 -16.59 -9.75 -5.10
CA SER A 202 -15.46 -8.82 -5.04
C SER A 202 -14.54 -8.96 -6.23
N TYR A 203 -14.00 -7.82 -6.68
CA TYR A 203 -13.03 -7.69 -7.75
C TYR A 203 -11.76 -7.05 -7.19
N ALA A 204 -10.59 -7.55 -7.59
CA ALA A 204 -9.32 -6.91 -7.31
C ALA A 204 -8.48 -6.82 -8.57
N PHE A 205 -7.76 -5.72 -8.70
CA PHE A 205 -6.83 -5.44 -9.79
C PHE A 205 -5.44 -5.22 -9.20
N GLY A 206 -4.41 -5.75 -9.85
CA GLY A 206 -3.05 -5.64 -9.35
C GLY A 206 -2.01 -5.91 -10.42
N ASP A 207 -0.75 -5.58 -10.11
CA ASP A 207 0.38 -5.81 -11.00
C ASP A 207 1.64 -6.31 -10.28
N GLY A 208 1.69 -6.23 -8.93
CA GLY A 208 2.87 -6.55 -8.12
C GLY A 208 2.81 -7.88 -7.36
N LEU A 209 3.94 -8.22 -6.74
CA LEU A 209 4.05 -9.43 -5.90
C LEU A 209 3.21 -9.32 -4.62
N ASN A 210 3.09 -8.13 -4.03
CA ASN A 210 2.27 -7.88 -2.85
C ASN A 210 0.75 -7.95 -3.11
N ASP A 211 0.34 -8.09 -4.40
CA ASP A 211 -1.06 -8.33 -4.80
C ASP A 211 -1.43 -9.81 -4.84
N LEU A 212 -0.45 -10.74 -4.83
CA LEU A 212 -0.69 -12.16 -5.03
C LEU A 212 -1.79 -12.72 -4.12
N GLU A 213 -1.70 -12.45 -2.82
CA GLU A 213 -2.69 -12.96 -1.86
C GLU A 213 -4.07 -12.31 -2.07
N MET A 214 -4.11 -11.01 -2.39
CA MET A 214 -5.36 -10.29 -2.65
C MET A 214 -6.06 -10.83 -3.90
N ILE A 215 -5.33 -10.96 -5.01
CA ILE A 215 -5.84 -11.49 -6.28
C ILE A 215 -6.34 -12.93 -6.12
N HIS A 216 -5.65 -13.75 -5.32
CA HIS A 216 -6.11 -15.12 -5.03
C HIS A 216 -7.32 -15.18 -4.09
N TYR A 217 -7.49 -14.19 -3.21
CA TYR A 217 -8.54 -14.19 -2.17
C TYR A 217 -9.91 -13.80 -2.69
N VAL A 218 -10.01 -12.79 -3.56
CA VAL A 218 -11.27 -12.23 -4.08
C VAL A 218 -12.02 -13.20 -5.01
N GLY A 219 -13.28 -12.89 -5.31
CA GLY A 219 -14.08 -13.67 -6.26
C GLY A 219 -13.63 -13.51 -7.70
N HIS A 220 -13.07 -12.35 -8.05
CA HIS A 220 -12.55 -12.04 -9.38
C HIS A 220 -11.20 -11.34 -9.26
N GLY A 221 -10.13 -12.09 -9.43
CA GLY A 221 -8.75 -11.58 -9.37
C GLY A 221 -8.21 -11.26 -10.76
N ILE A 222 -7.89 -9.97 -11.04
CA ILE A 222 -7.52 -9.49 -12.35
C ILE A 222 -6.07 -8.96 -12.32
N ALA A 223 -5.21 -9.49 -13.20
CA ALA A 223 -3.86 -8.99 -13.40
C ALA A 223 -3.81 -7.97 -14.54
N MET A 224 -3.09 -6.88 -14.33
CA MET A 224 -2.79 -5.91 -15.38
C MET A 224 -1.85 -6.51 -16.45
N GLY A 225 -1.88 -6.00 -17.68
CA GLY A 225 -0.99 -6.42 -18.75
C GLY A 225 0.50 -6.18 -18.45
N ASN A 226 0.81 -5.20 -17.61
CA ASN A 226 2.14 -4.91 -17.09
C ASN A 226 2.48 -5.69 -15.79
N ALA A 227 1.60 -6.55 -15.28
CA ALA A 227 1.83 -7.29 -14.07
C ALA A 227 3.02 -8.26 -14.18
N VAL A 228 3.58 -8.63 -13.02
CA VAL A 228 4.60 -9.67 -12.93
C VAL A 228 4.05 -11.03 -13.37
N ASP A 229 4.91 -11.89 -13.91
CA ASP A 229 4.47 -13.19 -14.43
C ASP A 229 3.84 -14.10 -13.37
N GLU A 230 4.30 -13.98 -12.13
CA GLU A 230 3.76 -14.70 -10.98
C GLU A 230 2.27 -14.35 -10.76
N LEU A 231 1.92 -13.07 -10.82
CA LEU A 231 0.55 -12.60 -10.65
C LEU A 231 -0.34 -13.04 -11.82
N LYS A 232 0.15 -12.90 -13.07
CA LYS A 232 -0.57 -13.34 -14.26
C LYS A 232 -0.92 -14.82 -14.26
N LYS A 233 -0.11 -15.67 -13.61
CA LYS A 233 -0.35 -17.12 -13.53
C LYS A 233 -1.50 -17.50 -12.61
N ILE A 234 -1.79 -16.68 -11.59
CA ILE A 234 -2.81 -16.99 -10.58
C ILE A 234 -4.10 -16.18 -10.75
N ALA A 235 -4.06 -15.11 -11.52
CA ALA A 235 -5.23 -14.27 -11.81
C ALA A 235 -6.26 -15.05 -12.64
N ASP A 236 -7.55 -14.77 -12.43
CA ASP A 236 -8.63 -15.30 -13.25
C ASP A 236 -8.59 -14.76 -14.68
N GLU A 237 -8.19 -13.49 -14.81
CA GLU A 237 -8.04 -12.81 -16.10
C GLU A 237 -6.80 -11.92 -16.14
N VAL A 238 -6.23 -11.76 -17.34
CA VAL A 238 -5.18 -10.78 -17.63
C VAL A 238 -5.73 -9.77 -18.62
N ILE A 239 -5.75 -8.49 -18.22
CA ILE A 239 -6.29 -7.39 -19.04
C ILE A 239 -5.19 -6.62 -19.76
N GLY A 240 -5.54 -5.56 -20.51
CA GLY A 240 -4.56 -4.72 -21.20
C GLY A 240 -3.59 -4.00 -20.27
N HIS A 241 -2.54 -3.43 -20.84
CA HIS A 241 -1.55 -2.63 -20.12
C HIS A 241 -2.18 -1.37 -19.51
N VAL A 242 -1.66 -0.88 -18.40
CA VAL A 242 -2.16 0.34 -17.74
C VAL A 242 -2.19 1.56 -18.68
N ASP A 243 -1.23 1.68 -19.58
CA ASP A 243 -1.16 2.75 -20.59
C ASP A 243 -2.04 2.48 -21.85
N GLU A 244 -2.64 1.30 -21.97
CA GLU A 244 -3.44 0.85 -23.12
C GLU A 244 -4.93 0.75 -22.80
N GLN A 245 -5.42 1.49 -21.81
CA GLN A 245 -6.82 1.52 -21.38
C GLN A 245 -7.37 0.18 -20.83
N GLY A 246 -6.49 -0.77 -20.48
CA GLY A 246 -6.90 -2.11 -20.03
C GLY A 246 -7.88 -2.08 -18.87
N LEU A 247 -7.62 -1.26 -17.86
CA LEU A 247 -8.52 -1.11 -16.71
C LEU A 247 -9.86 -0.48 -17.12
N GLU A 248 -9.86 0.61 -17.92
CA GLU A 248 -11.10 1.25 -18.39
C GLU A 248 -11.99 0.26 -19.16
N GLU A 249 -11.41 -0.51 -20.08
CA GLU A 249 -12.15 -1.48 -20.90
C GLU A 249 -12.76 -2.58 -20.03
N TYR A 250 -12.03 -3.07 -19.05
CA TYR A 250 -12.56 -4.08 -18.15
C TYR A 250 -13.67 -3.54 -17.24
N LEU A 251 -13.47 -2.36 -16.65
CA LEU A 251 -14.49 -1.76 -15.77
C LEU A 251 -15.84 -1.57 -16.49
N LYS A 252 -15.85 -1.34 -17.81
CA LYS A 252 -17.09 -1.27 -18.64
C LYS A 252 -17.86 -2.59 -18.68
N THR A 253 -17.20 -3.72 -18.48
CA THR A 253 -17.84 -5.05 -18.50
C THR A 253 -18.52 -5.42 -17.19
N ILE A 254 -18.20 -4.72 -16.09
CA ILE A 254 -18.84 -4.91 -14.78
C ILE A 254 -20.26 -4.36 -14.86
N GLU A 255 -21.25 -5.24 -14.63
CA GLU A 255 -22.68 -4.90 -14.68
C GLU A 255 -23.09 -3.97 -13.52
N GLU A 256 -24.18 -3.23 -13.71
CA GLU A 256 -24.80 -2.34 -12.72
C GLU A 256 -25.55 -3.14 -11.64
#